data_b1cd40ecfe006945b5df83e91f78a355
#
_entry.id   b1cd40ecfe006945b5df83e91f78a355
#
_cell.length_a   1.000
_cell.length_b   1.000
_cell.length_c   1.000
_cell.angle_alpha   90.00
_cell.angle_beta   90.00
_cell.angle_gamma   90.00
#
_symmetry.space_group_name_H-M   'P 1'
#
loop_
_entity.id
_entity.type
_entity.pdbx_description
1 polymer ?
#
loop_
_entity_poly.entity_id
_entity_poly.type
_entity_poly.pdbx_seq_one_letter_code
_entity_poly.pdbx_strand_id
1 'polypeptide(L)'
;MRGGGAGAGGEAGDGLERRAAGAVRKKAELRRRGVRGQTRARGWVVLDLGVLPDPSYDPWGAPDKFSLKFIHTSSGTERCLGLAELRALGEENYMEDWHCVTGWTAPGVGFRGVPLRRVLEHLGEPFVKGHWKCLHQTGADTYTVNVAREDALDPRAFLCTGDADGKLLPREHGGVRLVFPHLFGWKSCKWLTEVRFLPEDQMGFWEKLGCHPRGRVDQDERWASEARGLWVSLVGDGQRPGIMMGFYMAYMPQWVWEGAMQLGGWLLGAFTLRVSRWLGRAPAGSRTEDYRRRD
;
A
#
# COMPACT_ATOMS: atom_id res chain seq x y z
N MET A 1 42.99 -14.75 32.94
CA MET A 1 42.07 -13.60 33.14
C MET A 1 40.84 -13.79 32.30
N ARG A 2 39.72 -13.75 32.95
CA ARG A 2 38.40 -13.96 32.36
C ARG A 2 37.90 -12.63 31.75
N GLY A 3 37.12 -12.69 30.68
CA GLY A 3 36.24 -11.64 30.17
C GLY A 3 35.60 -12.11 28.90
N GLY A 4 34.40 -12.47 28.80
CA GLY A 4 33.16 -11.82 29.12
C GLY A 4 32.68 -11.07 27.87
N GLY A 5 32.06 -11.77 26.92
CA GLY A 5 31.52 -11.19 25.69
C GLY A 5 30.22 -11.91 25.27
N ALA A 6 29.19 -11.87 26.16
CA ALA A 6 27.87 -12.34 25.82
C ALA A 6 26.86 -11.24 26.28
N GLY A 7 26.29 -10.48 25.38
CA GLY A 7 25.31 -9.47 25.78
C GLY A 7 24.64 -8.64 24.70
N ALA A 8 24.95 -8.78 23.41
CA ALA A 8 24.35 -7.93 22.38
C ALA A 8 23.19 -8.57 21.58
N GLY A 9 22.98 -9.89 21.71
CA GLY A 9 21.92 -10.60 20.96
C GLY A 9 20.56 -10.61 21.65
N GLY A 10 20.49 -10.43 22.97
CA GLY A 10 19.27 -10.53 23.74
C GLY A 10 18.34 -9.32 23.63
N GLU A 11 18.89 -8.11 23.62
CA GLU A 11 18.09 -6.87 23.61
C GLU A 11 17.39 -6.60 22.29
N ALA A 12 18.01 -6.96 21.16
CA ALA A 12 17.39 -6.80 19.83
C ALA A 12 16.21 -7.77 19.62
N GLY A 13 16.30 -8.99 20.13
CA GLY A 13 15.21 -9.98 20.09
C GLY A 13 14.01 -9.58 20.92
N ASP A 14 14.25 -9.17 22.17
CA ASP A 14 13.18 -8.73 23.09
C ASP A 14 12.43 -7.50 22.58
N GLY A 15 13.12 -6.54 21.99
CA GLY A 15 12.51 -5.37 21.37
C GLY A 15 11.56 -5.71 20.21
N LEU A 16 11.90 -6.71 19.42
CA LEU A 16 11.09 -7.17 18.30
C LEU A 16 9.83 -7.91 18.74
N GLU A 17 9.97 -8.82 19.71
CA GLU A 17 8.84 -9.55 20.28
C GLU A 17 7.83 -8.61 20.94
N ARG A 18 8.30 -7.61 21.68
CA ARG A 18 7.43 -6.56 22.26
C ARG A 18 6.70 -5.74 21.20
N ARG A 19 7.35 -5.42 20.09
CA ARG A 19 6.71 -4.73 18.94
C ARG A 19 5.67 -5.61 18.28
N ALA A 20 5.96 -6.88 18.04
CA ALA A 20 5.01 -7.84 17.50
C ALA A 20 3.78 -8.04 18.40
N ALA A 21 3.99 -8.24 19.69
CA ALA A 21 2.90 -8.34 20.67
C ALA A 21 2.05 -7.05 20.73
N GLY A 22 2.69 -5.87 20.67
CA GLY A 22 2.01 -4.58 20.60
C GLY A 22 1.16 -4.43 19.34
N ALA A 23 1.66 -4.87 18.18
CA ALA A 23 0.95 -4.83 16.91
C ALA A 23 -0.29 -5.76 16.92
N VAL A 24 -0.15 -6.98 17.47
CA VAL A 24 -1.27 -7.92 17.61
C VAL A 24 -2.37 -7.34 18.53
N ARG A 25 -1.98 -6.73 19.66
CA ARG A 25 -2.93 -6.09 20.57
C ARG A 25 -3.67 -4.92 19.92
N LYS A 26 -2.99 -4.04 19.19
CA LYS A 26 -3.59 -2.93 18.43
C LYS A 26 -4.57 -3.44 17.38
N LYS A 27 -4.19 -4.46 16.62
CA LYS A 27 -5.07 -5.09 15.62
C LYS A 27 -6.36 -5.63 16.26
N ALA A 28 -6.25 -6.34 17.39
CA ALA A 28 -7.40 -6.86 18.13
C ALA A 28 -8.31 -5.73 18.66
N GLU A 29 -7.72 -4.63 19.14
CA GLU A 29 -8.46 -3.47 19.61
C GLU A 29 -9.20 -2.75 18.47
N LEU A 30 -8.55 -2.53 17.33
CA LEU A 30 -9.17 -1.95 16.12
C LEU A 30 -10.32 -2.83 15.60
N ARG A 31 -10.15 -4.15 15.58
CA ARG A 31 -11.22 -5.08 15.20
C ARG A 31 -12.41 -5.02 16.15
N ARG A 32 -12.18 -4.88 17.45
CA ARG A 32 -13.24 -4.78 18.46
C ARG A 32 -13.97 -3.44 18.41
N ARG A 33 -13.25 -2.33 18.29
CA ARG A 33 -13.81 -0.96 18.33
C ARG A 33 -14.27 -0.47 16.97
N GLY A 34 -13.79 -1.09 15.89
CA GLY A 34 -13.85 -0.56 14.54
C GLY A 34 -12.88 0.63 14.35
N VAL A 35 -12.57 0.93 13.12
CA VAL A 35 -11.84 2.14 12.77
C VAL A 35 -12.83 3.28 12.65
N ARG A 36 -12.53 4.39 13.27
CA ARG A 36 -13.40 5.56 13.28
C ARG A 36 -13.75 6.01 11.85
N GLY A 37 -15.03 6.27 11.59
CA GLY A 37 -15.52 6.72 10.29
C GLY A 37 -15.35 5.72 9.14
N GLN A 38 -15.27 4.43 9.46
CA GLN A 38 -15.22 3.36 8.46
C GLN A 38 -16.53 2.58 8.44
N THR A 39 -17.05 2.36 7.24
CA THR A 39 -18.14 1.42 7.00
C THR A 39 -17.57 0.07 6.59
N ARG A 40 -18.18 -1.01 7.06
CA ARG A 40 -17.77 -2.36 6.69
C ARG A 40 -18.19 -2.67 5.25
N ALA A 41 -17.23 -2.91 4.37
CA ALA A 41 -17.47 -3.41 3.02
C ALA A 41 -17.67 -4.94 3.05
N ARG A 42 -18.41 -5.49 2.09
CA ARG A 42 -18.63 -6.95 1.96
C ARG A 42 -17.42 -7.66 1.37
N GLY A 43 -16.56 -6.93 0.66
CA GLY A 43 -15.37 -7.45 0.01
C GLY A 43 -14.32 -6.36 -0.17
N TRP A 44 -13.20 -6.74 -0.76
CA TRP A 44 -12.14 -5.79 -1.08
C TRP A 44 -12.49 -5.02 -2.34
N VAL A 45 -12.98 -3.79 -2.16
CA VAL A 45 -13.45 -2.92 -3.24
C VAL A 45 -12.26 -2.44 -4.07
N VAL A 46 -12.40 -2.50 -5.39
CA VAL A 46 -11.43 -1.94 -6.33
C VAL A 46 -11.71 -0.45 -6.52
N LEU A 47 -10.72 0.38 -6.26
CA LEU A 47 -10.72 1.76 -6.74
C LEU A 47 -10.09 1.76 -8.14
N ASP A 48 -10.93 1.82 -9.15
CA ASP A 48 -10.51 1.98 -10.54
C ASP A 48 -10.46 3.48 -10.88
N LEU A 49 -9.25 4.00 -11.06
CA LEU A 49 -9.01 5.39 -11.46
C LEU A 49 -8.89 5.54 -12.98
N GLY A 50 -9.13 4.48 -13.73
CA GLY A 50 -8.98 4.46 -15.20
C GLY A 50 -7.54 4.56 -15.67
N VAL A 51 -6.57 4.41 -14.79
CA VAL A 51 -5.14 4.37 -15.11
C VAL A 51 -4.71 2.92 -15.19
N LEU A 52 -4.15 2.52 -16.31
CA LEU A 52 -3.63 1.17 -16.53
C LEU A 52 -2.12 1.14 -16.33
N PRO A 53 -1.57 0.01 -15.86
CA PRO A 53 -0.13 -0.17 -15.80
C PRO A 53 0.47 -0.22 -17.21
N ASP A 54 1.75 0.04 -17.30
CA ASP A 54 2.52 -0.18 -18.51
C ASP A 54 2.30 -1.63 -19.02
N PRO A 55 2.02 -1.84 -20.33
CA PRO A 55 1.77 -3.18 -20.87
C PRO A 55 2.91 -4.18 -20.67
N SER A 56 4.15 -3.72 -20.45
CA SER A 56 5.29 -4.58 -20.12
C SER A 56 5.22 -5.17 -18.71
N TYR A 57 4.41 -4.59 -17.81
CA TYR A 57 4.14 -5.17 -16.50
C TYR A 57 3.11 -6.29 -16.62
N ASP A 58 3.59 -7.50 -16.79
CA ASP A 58 2.73 -8.68 -16.89
C ASP A 58 3.26 -9.86 -16.06
N PRO A 59 3.16 -9.80 -14.72
CA PRO A 59 3.55 -10.93 -13.88
C PRO A 59 2.60 -12.14 -13.99
N TRP A 60 1.43 -11.97 -14.62
CA TRP A 60 0.45 -13.06 -14.84
C TRP A 60 0.79 -13.90 -16.07
N GLY A 61 1.08 -13.27 -17.22
CA GLY A 61 1.40 -13.94 -18.46
C GLY A 61 2.89 -14.27 -18.62
N ALA A 62 3.76 -13.51 -17.96
CA ALA A 62 5.21 -13.67 -18.05
C ALA A 62 5.90 -13.54 -16.67
N PRO A 63 5.58 -14.42 -15.70
CA PRO A 63 6.11 -14.32 -14.33
C PRO A 63 7.64 -14.34 -14.26
N ASP A 64 8.30 -15.06 -15.18
CA ASP A 64 9.77 -15.13 -15.25
C ASP A 64 10.42 -13.81 -15.71
N LYS A 65 9.65 -12.94 -16.36
CA LYS A 65 10.11 -11.59 -16.76
C LYS A 65 9.83 -10.54 -15.72
N PHE A 66 9.01 -10.84 -14.70
CA PHE A 66 8.74 -9.91 -13.62
C PHE A 66 10.02 -9.66 -12.82
N SER A 67 10.28 -8.39 -12.55
CA SER A 67 11.43 -7.94 -11.77
C SER A 67 11.03 -6.73 -10.93
N LEU A 68 11.18 -6.84 -9.62
CA LEU A 68 11.00 -5.75 -8.68
C LEU A 68 12.37 -5.15 -8.34
N LYS A 69 12.52 -3.86 -8.62
CA LYS A 69 13.77 -3.12 -8.41
C LYS A 69 13.79 -2.46 -7.05
N PHE A 70 14.89 -2.63 -6.31
CA PHE A 70 15.18 -1.98 -5.04
C PHE A 70 16.41 -1.10 -5.18
N ILE A 71 16.31 0.17 -4.76
CA ILE A 71 17.38 1.17 -4.91
C ILE A 71 17.64 1.85 -3.57
N HIS A 72 18.84 1.71 -3.04
CA HIS A 72 19.30 2.53 -1.92
C HIS A 72 20.04 3.75 -2.47
N THR A 73 19.38 4.90 -2.48
CA THR A 73 19.85 6.08 -3.23
C THR A 73 21.14 6.67 -2.71
N SER A 74 21.34 6.68 -1.37
CA SER A 74 22.57 7.25 -0.77
C SER A 74 23.83 6.46 -1.08
N SER A 75 23.72 5.13 -1.29
CA SER A 75 24.88 4.29 -1.66
C SER A 75 24.94 3.97 -3.15
N GLY A 76 23.90 4.30 -3.92
CA GLY A 76 23.79 3.87 -5.32
C GLY A 76 23.59 2.36 -5.50
N THR A 77 23.30 1.62 -4.44
CA THR A 77 23.13 0.16 -4.52
C THR A 77 21.77 -0.17 -5.12
N GLU A 78 21.77 -0.98 -6.17
CA GLU A 78 20.57 -1.50 -6.80
C GLU A 78 20.52 -3.02 -6.70
N ARG A 79 19.30 -3.58 -6.53
CA ARG A 79 19.00 -5.01 -6.54
C ARG A 79 17.69 -5.23 -7.29
N CYS A 80 17.62 -6.33 -8.03
CA CYS A 80 16.39 -6.76 -8.68
C CYS A 80 16.06 -8.17 -8.21
N LEU A 81 14.80 -8.41 -7.86
CA LEU A 81 14.32 -9.73 -7.45
C LEU A 81 13.15 -10.15 -8.34
N GLY A 82 13.24 -11.34 -8.91
CA GLY A 82 12.16 -11.97 -9.65
C GLY A 82 11.05 -12.47 -8.73
N LEU A 83 9.88 -12.79 -9.29
CA LEU A 83 8.74 -13.29 -8.51
C LEU A 83 9.06 -14.61 -7.80
N ALA A 84 9.76 -15.53 -8.47
CA ALA A 84 10.17 -16.80 -7.88
C ALA A 84 11.15 -16.62 -6.72
N GLU A 85 12.12 -15.71 -6.84
CA GLU A 85 13.06 -15.36 -5.76
C GLU A 85 12.32 -14.79 -4.55
N LEU A 86 11.42 -13.84 -4.79
CA LEU A 86 10.60 -13.25 -3.72
C LEU A 86 9.84 -14.33 -2.96
N ARG A 87 9.16 -15.24 -3.65
CA ARG A 87 8.42 -16.34 -3.04
C ARG A 87 9.31 -17.30 -2.27
N ALA A 88 10.50 -17.57 -2.78
CA ALA A 88 11.49 -18.47 -2.15
C ALA A 88 12.03 -17.92 -0.82
N LEU A 89 11.87 -16.61 -0.53
CA LEU A 89 12.22 -16.02 0.75
C LEU A 89 11.33 -16.50 1.92
N GLY A 90 10.34 -17.32 1.65
CA GLY A 90 9.42 -17.88 2.65
C GLY A 90 8.15 -17.09 2.78
N GLU A 91 7.19 -17.41 1.93
CA GLU A 91 5.84 -16.85 1.99
C GLU A 91 5.07 -17.27 3.24
N GLU A 92 4.29 -16.36 3.77
CA GLU A 92 3.37 -16.56 4.89
C GLU A 92 1.95 -16.16 4.49
N ASN A 93 0.96 -16.72 5.20
CA ASN A 93 -0.44 -16.33 5.00
C ASN A 93 -0.79 -15.20 5.95
N TYR A 94 -1.47 -14.19 5.41
CA TYR A 94 -1.95 -13.03 6.15
C TYR A 94 -3.47 -12.92 6.03
N MET A 95 -4.11 -12.52 7.11
CA MET A 95 -5.53 -12.18 7.14
C MET A 95 -5.62 -10.77 7.74
N GLU A 96 -5.78 -9.76 6.89
CA GLU A 96 -5.68 -8.36 7.28
C GLU A 96 -6.94 -7.56 6.90
N ASP A 97 -7.26 -6.56 7.71
CA ASP A 97 -8.31 -5.63 7.37
C ASP A 97 -7.73 -4.54 6.45
N TRP A 98 -8.43 -4.25 5.37
CA TRP A 98 -8.02 -3.21 4.42
C TRP A 98 -8.82 -1.94 4.64
N HIS A 99 -8.14 -0.84 4.95
CA HIS A 99 -8.75 0.43 5.29
C HIS A 99 -8.57 1.46 4.17
N CYS A 100 -9.67 1.90 3.56
CA CYS A 100 -9.62 2.97 2.56
C CYS A 100 -9.80 4.35 3.21
N VAL A 101 -9.08 5.36 2.72
CA VAL A 101 -9.23 6.75 3.17
C VAL A 101 -10.65 7.28 2.96
N THR A 102 -11.36 6.76 1.97
CA THR A 102 -12.73 7.17 1.62
C THR A 102 -13.81 6.63 2.56
N GLY A 103 -13.43 5.98 3.67
CA GLY A 103 -14.35 5.67 4.75
C GLY A 103 -14.94 4.25 4.73
N TRP A 104 -14.28 3.27 4.10
CA TRP A 104 -14.69 1.88 4.18
C TRP A 104 -13.53 0.95 4.57
N THR A 105 -13.89 -0.16 5.20
CA THR A 105 -12.97 -1.25 5.57
C THR A 105 -13.47 -2.55 4.99
N ALA A 106 -12.61 -3.26 4.24
CA ALA A 106 -12.80 -4.66 3.91
C ALA A 106 -12.15 -5.51 5.01
N PRO A 107 -12.94 -6.21 5.84
CA PRO A 107 -12.39 -7.02 6.91
C PRO A 107 -11.89 -8.37 6.39
N GLY A 108 -10.78 -8.83 6.94
CA GLY A 108 -10.31 -10.20 6.72
C GLY A 108 -9.91 -10.51 5.28
N VAL A 109 -9.25 -9.57 4.59
CA VAL A 109 -8.69 -9.83 3.27
C VAL A 109 -7.52 -10.81 3.41
N GLY A 110 -7.57 -11.91 2.67
CA GLY A 110 -6.53 -12.92 2.65
C GLY A 110 -5.42 -12.60 1.66
N PHE A 111 -4.18 -12.69 2.13
CA PHE A 111 -2.99 -12.47 1.31
C PHE A 111 -1.97 -13.58 1.53
N ARG A 112 -1.13 -13.79 0.52
CA ARG A 112 0.12 -14.51 0.61
C ARG A 112 1.27 -13.56 0.32
N GLY A 113 2.35 -13.64 1.11
CA GLY A 113 3.45 -12.71 0.94
C GLY A 113 4.63 -13.01 1.84
N VAL A 114 5.67 -12.20 1.71
CA VAL A 114 6.92 -12.32 2.46
C VAL A 114 7.02 -11.16 3.45
N PRO A 115 7.33 -11.40 4.74
CA PRO A 115 7.59 -10.31 5.69
C PRO A 115 8.59 -9.33 5.10
N LEU A 116 8.27 -8.02 5.09
CA LEU A 116 9.13 -7.02 4.46
C LEU A 116 10.54 -7.04 5.08
N ARG A 117 10.62 -7.27 6.38
CA ARG A 117 11.91 -7.42 7.08
C ARG A 117 12.78 -8.51 6.44
N ARG A 118 12.20 -9.67 6.11
CA ARG A 118 12.93 -10.78 5.48
C ARG A 118 13.44 -10.42 4.08
N VAL A 119 12.62 -9.65 3.32
CA VAL A 119 13.06 -9.10 2.04
C VAL A 119 14.27 -8.18 2.23
N LEU A 120 14.21 -7.26 3.20
CA LEU A 120 15.33 -6.35 3.49
C LEU A 120 16.58 -7.08 3.93
N GLU A 121 16.46 -8.11 4.78
CA GLU A 121 17.57 -8.95 5.22
C GLU A 121 18.24 -9.68 4.02
N HIS A 122 17.44 -10.18 3.08
CA HIS A 122 17.95 -10.79 1.85
C HIS A 122 18.67 -9.79 0.94
N LEU A 123 18.14 -8.59 0.79
CA LEU A 123 18.79 -7.51 0.03
C LEU A 123 20.15 -7.10 0.67
N GLY A 124 20.29 -7.33 1.97
CA GLY A 124 21.49 -7.06 2.72
C GLY A 124 21.71 -5.59 3.02
N GLU A 125 22.96 -5.26 3.37
CA GLU A 125 23.34 -3.86 3.52
C GLU A 125 23.43 -3.17 2.15
N PRO A 126 23.01 -1.91 2.01
CA PRO A 126 22.60 -0.95 3.04
C PRO A 126 21.10 -0.91 3.35
N PHE A 127 20.27 -1.82 2.81
CA PHE A 127 18.81 -1.80 2.95
C PHE A 127 18.34 -2.01 4.40
N VAL A 128 19.08 -2.81 5.17
CA VAL A 128 18.75 -3.09 6.58
C VAL A 128 19.25 -1.99 7.51
N LYS A 129 20.55 -1.69 7.46
CA LYS A 129 21.25 -0.81 8.44
C LYS A 129 21.58 0.56 7.86
N GLY A 130 21.49 0.73 6.54
CA GLY A 130 21.80 1.99 5.86
C GLY A 130 20.92 3.16 6.33
N HIS A 131 21.42 4.35 6.09
CA HIS A 131 20.69 5.58 6.42
C HIS A 131 19.62 5.87 5.36
N TRP A 132 18.37 5.64 5.71
CA TRP A 132 17.20 6.06 4.93
C TRP A 132 16.03 6.40 5.88
N LYS A 133 15.24 7.38 5.51
CA LYS A 133 14.07 7.83 6.28
C LYS A 133 12.76 7.41 5.65
N CYS A 134 12.76 7.22 4.34
CA CYS A 134 11.56 6.96 3.56
C CYS A 134 11.78 5.82 2.59
N LEU A 135 10.80 4.92 2.51
CA LEU A 135 10.61 3.96 1.44
C LEU A 135 9.62 4.56 0.44
N HIS A 136 10.06 4.77 -0.81
CA HIS A 136 9.25 5.36 -1.86
C HIS A 136 8.95 4.31 -2.93
N GLN A 137 7.67 4.03 -3.15
CA GLN A 137 7.19 3.02 -4.09
C GLN A 137 6.81 3.68 -5.41
N THR A 138 7.05 2.96 -6.52
CA THR A 138 6.59 3.34 -7.86
C THR A 138 5.87 2.16 -8.50
N GLY A 139 4.68 2.41 -9.03
CA GLY A 139 3.89 1.44 -9.79
C GLY A 139 4.13 1.57 -11.30
N ALA A 140 3.79 0.53 -12.04
CA ALA A 140 3.83 0.52 -13.51
C ALA A 140 2.85 1.53 -14.15
N ASP A 141 1.90 2.06 -13.37
CA ASP A 141 0.98 3.15 -13.74
C ASP A 141 1.54 4.54 -13.43
N THR A 142 2.82 4.63 -13.05
CA THR A 142 3.51 5.85 -12.59
C THR A 142 3.02 6.40 -11.24
N TYR A 143 2.11 5.69 -10.56
CA TYR A 143 1.71 6.04 -9.20
C TYR A 143 2.91 5.97 -8.26
N THR A 144 2.99 6.94 -7.35
CA THR A 144 4.06 6.98 -6.34
C THR A 144 3.47 7.19 -4.95
N VAL A 145 4.11 6.58 -3.95
CA VAL A 145 3.74 6.74 -2.55
C VAL A 145 4.94 6.55 -1.62
N ASN A 146 5.00 7.36 -0.58
CA ASN A 146 6.00 7.27 0.48
C ASN A 146 5.52 6.42 1.67
N VAL A 147 6.45 5.80 2.37
CA VAL A 147 6.22 5.16 3.67
C VAL A 147 7.40 5.46 4.57
N ALA A 148 7.16 6.00 5.75
CA ALA A 148 8.21 6.29 6.72
C ALA A 148 8.94 5.00 7.14
N ARG A 149 10.26 5.10 7.41
CA ARG A 149 11.09 3.95 7.81
C ARG A 149 10.48 3.14 8.95
N GLU A 150 9.98 3.81 9.97
CA GLU A 150 9.38 3.16 11.15
C GLU A 150 8.13 2.36 10.81
N ASP A 151 7.33 2.82 9.84
CA ASP A 151 6.14 2.12 9.35
C ASP A 151 6.52 0.98 8.39
N ALA A 152 7.57 1.15 7.59
CA ALA A 152 8.10 0.08 6.74
C ALA A 152 8.74 -1.06 7.55
N LEU A 153 9.31 -0.76 8.71
CA LEU A 153 9.91 -1.74 9.64
C LEU A 153 8.90 -2.30 10.66
N ASP A 154 7.62 -1.92 10.56
CA ASP A 154 6.58 -2.53 11.39
C ASP A 154 6.48 -4.03 11.07
N PRO A 155 6.41 -4.93 12.09
CA PRO A 155 6.37 -6.38 11.86
C PRO A 155 5.15 -6.87 11.07
N ARG A 156 4.13 -6.03 10.88
CA ARG A 156 2.96 -6.31 10.04
C ARG A 156 3.19 -6.02 8.55
N ALA A 157 4.27 -5.30 8.18
CA ALA A 157 4.56 -4.97 6.81
C ALA A 157 5.04 -6.20 6.03
N PHE A 158 4.49 -6.42 4.85
CA PHE A 158 4.88 -7.52 3.98
C PHE A 158 4.81 -7.17 2.50
N LEU A 159 5.59 -7.87 1.69
CA LEU A 159 5.50 -7.86 0.24
C LEU A 159 4.49 -8.94 -0.17
N CYS A 160 3.34 -8.52 -0.66
CA CYS A 160 2.28 -9.40 -1.15
C CYS A 160 2.67 -9.95 -2.53
N THR A 161 2.66 -11.27 -2.65
CA THR A 161 2.97 -12.05 -3.86
C THR A 161 1.76 -12.83 -4.36
N GLY A 162 0.64 -12.78 -3.63
CA GLY A 162 -0.59 -13.48 -4.01
C GLY A 162 -1.75 -13.25 -3.04
N ASP A 163 -2.89 -13.83 -3.41
CA ASP A 163 -4.08 -13.98 -2.57
C ASP A 163 -3.93 -15.15 -1.58
N ALA A 164 -4.98 -15.45 -0.81
CA ALA A 164 -5.00 -16.53 0.16
C ALA A 164 -4.73 -17.92 -0.47
N ASP A 165 -5.07 -18.10 -1.75
CA ASP A 165 -4.86 -19.34 -2.50
C ASP A 165 -3.46 -19.42 -3.14
N GLY A 166 -2.63 -18.37 -2.98
CA GLY A 166 -1.29 -18.28 -3.56
C GLY A 166 -1.27 -17.86 -5.03
N LYS A 167 -2.41 -17.51 -5.61
CA LYS A 167 -2.49 -16.90 -6.94
C LYS A 167 -2.09 -15.45 -6.85
N LEU A 168 -1.48 -14.91 -7.91
CA LEU A 168 -1.26 -13.47 -7.98
C LEU A 168 -2.56 -12.73 -7.76
N LEU A 169 -2.49 -11.59 -7.05
CA LEU A 169 -3.66 -10.73 -6.93
C LEU A 169 -4.22 -10.40 -8.31
N PRO A 170 -5.56 -10.31 -8.45
CA PRO A 170 -6.19 -9.88 -9.69
C PRO A 170 -5.57 -8.59 -10.25
N ARG A 171 -5.68 -8.38 -11.56
CA ARG A 171 -5.07 -7.22 -12.25
C ARG A 171 -5.49 -5.89 -11.63
N GLU A 172 -6.76 -5.76 -11.28
CA GLU A 172 -7.35 -4.60 -10.64
C GLU A 172 -6.81 -4.34 -9.21
N HIS A 173 -6.31 -5.36 -8.55
CA HIS A 173 -5.64 -5.27 -7.24
C HIS A 173 -4.11 -5.14 -7.35
N GLY A 174 -3.55 -5.21 -8.56
CA GLY A 174 -2.19 -4.79 -8.85
C GLY A 174 -1.11 -5.87 -8.79
N GLY A 175 -1.47 -7.17 -8.72
CA GLY A 175 -0.49 -8.27 -8.74
C GLY A 175 0.42 -8.24 -7.51
N VAL A 176 1.64 -7.79 -7.68
CA VAL A 176 2.62 -7.64 -6.57
C VAL A 176 2.54 -6.24 -5.97
N ARG A 177 2.55 -6.15 -4.63
CA ARG A 177 2.48 -4.88 -3.90
C ARG A 177 3.03 -4.98 -2.48
N LEU A 178 3.50 -3.87 -1.91
CA LEU A 178 3.75 -3.78 -0.48
C LEU A 178 2.43 -3.55 0.26
N VAL A 179 2.25 -4.24 1.39
CA VAL A 179 1.06 -4.11 2.24
C VAL A 179 1.48 -3.69 3.63
N PHE A 180 0.82 -2.66 4.13
CA PHE A 180 1.01 -2.08 5.46
C PHE A 180 -0.34 -2.06 6.19
N PRO A 181 -0.73 -3.11 6.92
CA PRO A 181 -2.06 -3.22 7.53
C PRO A 181 -2.39 -2.12 8.54
N HIS A 182 -1.38 -1.43 9.07
CA HIS A 182 -1.51 -0.32 10.00
C HIS A 182 -1.66 1.04 9.33
N LEU A 183 -1.54 1.10 7.99
CA LEU A 183 -1.70 2.30 7.20
C LEU A 183 -2.96 2.20 6.33
N PHE A 184 -3.49 3.34 5.92
CA PHE A 184 -4.55 3.38 4.93
C PHE A 184 -4.07 2.85 3.57
N GLY A 185 -4.99 2.25 2.81
CA GLY A 185 -4.70 1.49 1.60
C GLY A 185 -3.96 2.22 0.48
N TRP A 186 -4.00 3.57 0.44
CA TRP A 186 -3.22 4.32 -0.56
C TRP A 186 -1.70 4.19 -0.36
N LYS A 187 -1.25 3.81 0.86
CA LYS A 187 0.17 3.55 1.15
C LYS A 187 0.71 2.28 0.52
N SER A 188 -0.15 1.50 -0.13
CA SER A 188 0.18 0.27 -0.82
C SER A 188 0.05 0.46 -2.34
N CYS A 189 1.17 0.64 -3.02
CA CYS A 189 1.24 0.85 -4.47
C CYS A 189 0.80 -0.41 -5.23
N LYS A 190 -0.13 -0.28 -6.19
CA LYS A 190 -0.48 -1.34 -7.14
C LYS A 190 0.60 -1.46 -8.20
N TRP A 191 0.69 -2.64 -8.84
CA TRP A 191 1.61 -2.88 -9.96
C TRP A 191 3.04 -2.45 -9.65
N LEU A 192 3.53 -2.84 -8.47
CA LEU A 192 4.81 -2.39 -7.93
C LEU A 192 5.98 -2.80 -8.82
N THR A 193 6.75 -1.83 -9.27
CA THR A 193 7.94 -2.02 -10.12
C THR A 193 9.23 -1.60 -9.43
N GLU A 194 9.17 -0.61 -8.54
CA GLU A 194 10.36 -0.04 -7.94
C GLU A 194 10.11 0.40 -6.49
N VAL A 195 11.11 0.17 -5.65
CA VAL A 195 11.17 0.61 -4.25
C VAL A 195 12.49 1.34 -4.01
N ARG A 196 12.42 2.63 -3.72
CA ARG A 196 13.59 3.45 -3.39
C ARG A 196 13.68 3.70 -1.90
N PHE A 197 14.87 3.60 -1.37
CA PHE A 197 15.20 3.94 0.01
C PHE A 197 15.88 5.30 0.02
N LEU A 198 15.16 6.31 0.48
CA LEU A 198 15.53 7.72 0.39
C LEU A 198 16.04 8.25 1.74
N PRO A 199 17.08 9.10 1.77
CA PRO A 199 17.58 9.72 2.99
C PRO A 199 16.61 10.76 3.57
N GLU A 200 15.76 11.32 2.73
CA GLU A 200 14.73 12.28 3.11
C GLU A 200 13.35 11.83 2.63
N ASP A 201 12.30 12.32 3.29
CA ASP A 201 10.93 12.01 2.89
C ASP A 201 10.59 12.71 1.56
N GLN A 202 9.92 11.98 0.68
CA GLN A 202 9.46 12.47 -0.60
C GLN A 202 7.97 12.12 -0.77
N MET A 203 7.12 13.12 -0.77
CA MET A 203 5.68 12.95 -0.95
C MET A 203 5.36 12.23 -2.25
N GLY A 204 4.47 11.24 -2.16
CA GLY A 204 3.87 10.57 -3.31
C GLY A 204 2.69 11.34 -3.90
N PHE A 205 1.90 10.66 -4.72
CA PHE A 205 0.80 11.25 -5.48
C PHE A 205 -0.31 11.81 -4.56
N TRP A 206 -0.84 10.99 -3.65
CA TRP A 206 -1.97 11.42 -2.80
C TRP A 206 -1.54 12.38 -1.70
N GLU A 207 -0.31 12.27 -1.20
CA GLU A 207 0.24 13.21 -0.21
C GLU A 207 0.34 14.62 -0.80
N LYS A 208 0.74 14.74 -2.06
CA LYS A 208 0.75 16.03 -2.79
C LYS A 208 -0.65 16.61 -3.01
N LEU A 209 -1.67 15.77 -3.00
CA LEU A 209 -3.08 16.18 -3.09
C LEU A 209 -3.76 16.36 -1.73
N GLY A 210 -2.99 16.26 -0.63
CA GLY A 210 -3.45 16.60 0.71
C GLY A 210 -3.79 15.41 1.60
N CYS A 211 -3.47 14.16 1.20
CA CYS A 211 -3.48 13.06 2.15
C CYS A 211 -2.34 13.19 3.17
N HIS A 212 -2.54 12.63 4.35
CA HIS A 212 -1.55 12.70 5.42
C HIS A 212 -0.24 11.99 5.03
N PRO A 213 0.96 12.56 5.31
CA PRO A 213 2.24 11.96 4.92
C PRO A 213 2.45 10.54 5.46
N ARG A 214 1.96 10.22 6.66
CA ARG A 214 2.08 8.89 7.27
C ARG A 214 0.90 7.97 7.00
N GLY A 215 -0.33 8.44 7.17
CA GLY A 215 -1.55 7.69 6.89
C GLY A 215 -1.84 6.55 7.86
N ARG A 216 -1.63 6.71 9.16
CA ARG A 216 -1.86 5.68 10.19
C ARG A 216 -3.35 5.55 10.50
N VAL A 217 -3.83 4.31 10.47
CA VAL A 217 -5.24 3.99 10.69
C VAL A 217 -5.64 4.22 12.16
N ASP A 218 -4.78 3.85 13.11
CA ASP A 218 -5.06 3.96 14.55
C ASP A 218 -5.08 5.41 15.07
N GLN A 219 -4.55 6.34 14.29
CA GLN A 219 -4.53 7.77 14.59
C GLN A 219 -5.48 8.58 13.70
N ASP A 220 -6.21 7.91 12.81
CA ASP A 220 -7.10 8.53 11.82
C ASP A 220 -6.40 9.60 10.95
N GLU A 221 -5.15 9.31 10.56
CA GLU A 221 -4.30 10.19 9.75
C GLU A 221 -4.70 10.12 8.27
N ARG A 222 -5.84 10.70 7.91
CA ARG A 222 -6.34 10.72 6.52
C ARG A 222 -5.80 11.90 5.74
N TRP A 223 -5.82 13.09 6.35
CA TRP A 223 -5.61 14.37 5.67
C TRP A 223 -4.50 15.15 6.33
N ALA A 224 -3.68 15.82 5.53
CA ALA A 224 -2.76 16.84 6.02
C ALA A 224 -3.55 18.02 6.61
N SER A 225 -2.97 18.71 7.58
CA SER A 225 -3.64 19.81 8.30
C SER A 225 -4.15 20.90 7.35
N GLU A 226 -3.37 21.26 6.34
CA GLU A 226 -3.68 22.29 5.36
C GLU A 226 -4.84 21.93 4.43
N ALA A 227 -4.97 20.64 4.09
CA ALA A 227 -6.01 20.14 3.18
C ALA A 227 -7.28 19.68 3.90
N ARG A 228 -7.25 19.62 5.23
CA ARG A 228 -8.30 18.99 6.04
C ARG A 228 -9.68 19.61 5.81
N GLY A 229 -9.77 20.92 5.72
CA GLY A 229 -11.05 21.64 5.58
C GLY A 229 -11.83 21.23 4.34
N LEU A 230 -11.17 21.14 3.18
CA LEU A 230 -11.79 20.74 1.92
C LEU A 230 -12.18 19.26 1.93
N TRP A 231 -11.27 18.38 2.32
CA TRP A 231 -11.49 16.93 2.28
C TRP A 231 -12.48 16.47 3.34
N VAL A 232 -12.47 17.07 4.53
CA VAL A 232 -13.47 16.80 5.57
C VAL A 232 -14.88 17.15 5.10
N SER A 233 -15.04 18.26 4.37
CA SER A 233 -16.35 18.64 3.82
C SER A 233 -16.83 17.66 2.75
N LEU A 234 -15.93 17.11 1.93
CA LEU A 234 -16.27 16.20 0.83
C LEU A 234 -16.43 14.75 1.29
N VAL A 235 -15.49 14.23 2.06
CA VAL A 235 -15.36 12.80 2.38
C VAL A 235 -15.69 12.51 3.85
N GLY A 236 -15.47 13.45 4.74
CA GLY A 236 -15.70 13.31 6.18
C GLY A 236 -14.41 13.28 7.00
N ASP A 237 -14.55 13.36 8.32
CA ASP A 237 -13.44 13.44 9.29
C ASP A 237 -13.25 12.18 10.14
N GLY A 238 -13.92 11.10 9.77
CA GLY A 238 -13.93 9.87 10.56
C GLY A 238 -14.93 9.87 11.72
N GLN A 239 -15.48 11.03 12.09
CA GLN A 239 -16.59 11.14 13.06
C GLN A 239 -17.93 11.35 12.35
N ARG A 240 -17.89 12.10 11.25
CA ARG A 240 -19.07 12.41 10.43
C ARG A 240 -18.72 12.14 8.97
N PRO A 241 -19.58 11.41 8.25
CA PRO A 241 -19.41 11.31 6.81
C PRO A 241 -19.53 12.70 6.18
N GLY A 242 -18.66 13.02 5.24
CA GLY A 242 -18.78 14.23 4.43
C GLY A 242 -20.02 14.16 3.53
N ILE A 243 -20.35 15.26 2.87
CA ILE A 243 -21.57 15.40 2.05
C ILE A 243 -21.71 14.26 1.04
N MET A 244 -20.65 13.94 0.31
CA MET A 244 -20.67 12.81 -0.65
C MET A 244 -20.83 11.47 0.05
N MET A 245 -20.02 11.19 1.06
CA MET A 245 -20.02 9.91 1.76
C MET A 245 -21.31 9.70 2.56
N GLY A 246 -21.83 10.73 3.22
CA GLY A 246 -23.09 10.69 3.97
C GLY A 246 -24.28 10.33 3.10
N PHE A 247 -24.36 10.93 1.91
CA PHE A 247 -25.41 10.63 0.94
C PHE A 247 -25.34 9.17 0.44
N TYR A 248 -24.15 8.71 0.06
CA TYR A 248 -23.95 7.34 -0.40
C TYR A 248 -24.23 6.30 0.68
N MET A 249 -23.77 6.52 1.91
CA MET A 249 -23.93 5.56 3.01
C MET A 249 -25.38 5.46 3.52
N ALA A 250 -26.14 6.57 3.48
CA ALA A 250 -27.49 6.62 4.05
C ALA A 250 -28.58 6.10 3.10
N TYR A 251 -28.40 6.23 1.80
CA TYR A 251 -29.48 6.08 0.84
C TYR A 251 -29.23 5.10 -0.30
N MET A 252 -28.01 4.56 -0.45
CA MET A 252 -27.73 3.68 -1.58
C MET A 252 -27.50 2.23 -1.17
N PRO A 253 -28.12 1.26 -1.88
CA PRO A 253 -27.73 -0.14 -1.79
C PRO A 253 -26.25 -0.32 -2.13
N GLN A 254 -25.60 -1.31 -1.54
CA GLN A 254 -24.17 -1.51 -1.67
C GLN A 254 -23.68 -1.62 -3.13
N TRP A 255 -24.45 -2.31 -3.99
CA TRP A 255 -24.11 -2.46 -5.41
C TRP A 255 -24.15 -1.13 -6.18
N VAL A 256 -25.02 -0.19 -5.77
CA VAL A 256 -25.07 1.18 -6.33
C VAL A 256 -23.88 1.98 -5.85
N TRP A 257 -23.50 1.83 -4.57
CA TRP A 257 -22.34 2.46 -4.00
C TRP A 257 -21.04 2.00 -4.67
N GLU A 258 -20.90 0.69 -4.90
CA GLU A 258 -19.77 0.11 -5.64
C GLU A 258 -19.72 0.66 -7.08
N GLY A 259 -20.86 0.73 -7.77
CA GLY A 259 -20.96 1.33 -9.09
C GLY A 259 -20.65 2.83 -9.11
N ALA A 260 -21.12 3.58 -8.10
CA ALA A 260 -20.83 5.01 -7.96
C ALA A 260 -19.37 5.28 -7.65
N MET A 261 -18.72 4.44 -6.84
CA MET A 261 -17.27 4.52 -6.57
C MET A 261 -16.45 4.20 -7.82
N GLN A 262 -16.89 3.23 -8.64
CA GLN A 262 -16.27 2.93 -9.92
C GLN A 262 -16.44 4.09 -10.91
N LEU A 263 -17.63 4.68 -11.00
CA LEU A 263 -17.90 5.82 -11.86
C LEU A 263 -17.13 7.07 -11.40
N GLY A 264 -17.13 7.35 -10.10
CA GLY A 264 -16.37 8.45 -9.51
C GLY A 264 -14.87 8.27 -9.70
N GLY A 265 -14.36 7.05 -9.53
CA GLY A 265 -12.99 6.67 -9.84
C GLY A 265 -12.65 6.87 -11.31
N TRP A 266 -13.54 6.46 -12.22
CA TRP A 266 -13.40 6.66 -13.66
C TRP A 266 -13.33 8.15 -14.04
N LEU A 267 -14.23 8.99 -13.50
CA LEU A 267 -14.23 10.44 -13.72
C LEU A 267 -12.95 11.10 -13.19
N LEU A 268 -12.54 10.72 -11.98
CA LEU A 268 -11.29 11.20 -11.38
C LEU A 268 -10.07 10.73 -12.16
N GLY A 269 -10.08 9.49 -12.65
CA GLY A 269 -9.05 8.90 -13.48
C GLY A 269 -8.95 9.58 -14.84
N ALA A 270 -10.07 9.87 -15.49
CA ALA A 270 -10.09 10.61 -16.75
C ALA A 270 -9.54 12.03 -16.59
N PHE A 271 -9.84 12.69 -15.47
CA PHE A 271 -9.26 13.99 -15.13
C PHE A 271 -7.75 13.87 -14.86
N THR A 272 -7.34 12.89 -14.06
CA THR A 272 -5.93 12.65 -13.69
C THR A 272 -5.10 12.29 -14.93
N LEU A 273 -5.63 11.47 -15.83
CA LEU A 273 -4.99 11.15 -17.11
C LEU A 273 -4.82 12.38 -18.01
N ARG A 274 -5.85 13.25 -18.08
CA ARG A 274 -5.74 14.51 -18.84
C ARG A 274 -4.64 15.41 -18.27
N VAL A 275 -4.62 15.56 -16.93
CA VAL A 275 -3.58 16.35 -16.25
C VAL A 275 -2.20 15.71 -16.41
N SER A 276 -2.08 14.39 -16.28
CA SER A 276 -0.81 13.68 -16.47
C SER A 276 -0.30 13.75 -17.91
N ARG A 277 -1.19 13.69 -18.90
CA ARG A 277 -0.83 13.91 -20.31
C ARG A 277 -0.39 15.33 -20.58
N TRP A 278 -1.11 16.29 -20.00
CA TRP A 278 -0.74 17.71 -20.11
C TRP A 278 0.61 18.01 -19.48
N LEU A 279 0.94 17.31 -18.38
CA LEU A 279 2.25 17.39 -17.70
C LEU A 279 3.34 16.51 -18.37
N GLY A 280 3.06 15.84 -19.49
CA GLY A 280 4.02 14.98 -20.19
C GLY A 280 4.42 13.71 -19.42
N ARG A 281 3.61 13.27 -18.45
CA ARG A 281 3.93 12.17 -17.53
C ARG A 281 3.17 10.86 -17.77
N ALA A 282 2.22 10.81 -18.70
CA ALA A 282 1.47 9.59 -19.00
C ALA A 282 2.02 8.91 -20.27
N PRO A 283 2.21 7.59 -20.27
CA PRO A 283 2.60 6.87 -21.49
C PRO A 283 1.51 6.98 -22.57
N ALA A 284 1.94 7.15 -23.81
CA ALA A 284 1.05 7.15 -24.95
C ALA A 284 0.49 5.75 -25.16
N GLY A 285 -0.81 5.56 -24.95
CA GLY A 285 -1.49 4.29 -25.25
C GLY A 285 -2.40 3.70 -24.20
N SER A 286 -2.49 4.27 -22.99
CA SER A 286 -3.41 3.79 -21.96
C SER A 286 -4.87 4.08 -22.32
N ARG A 287 -5.62 3.08 -22.79
CA ARG A 287 -7.07 3.13 -23.00
C ARG A 287 -7.76 2.22 -21.98
N THR A 288 -8.77 2.75 -21.32
CA THR A 288 -9.62 2.06 -20.35
C THR A 288 -10.44 0.90 -20.95
N GLU A 289 -10.57 0.81 -22.27
CA GLU A 289 -11.38 -0.19 -22.96
C GLU A 289 -10.74 -1.58 -23.07
N ASP A 290 -9.42 -1.68 -22.98
CA ASP A 290 -8.71 -2.97 -23.13
C ASP A 290 -8.77 -3.87 -21.89
N TYR A 291 -9.19 -3.34 -20.75
CA TYR A 291 -9.27 -4.09 -19.50
C TYR A 291 -10.45 -5.06 -19.46
N ARG A 292 -11.56 -4.73 -20.15
CA ARG A 292 -12.81 -5.52 -20.16
C ARG A 292 -12.87 -6.59 -21.25
N ARG A 293 -11.87 -6.65 -22.14
CA ARG A 293 -11.89 -7.58 -23.29
C ARG A 293 -10.92 -8.77 -23.19
N ARG A 294 -10.27 -8.97 -22.06
CA ARG A 294 -9.26 -10.03 -21.87
C ARG A 294 -9.62 -11.05 -20.79
N ASP A 295 -10.89 -11.14 -20.39
CA ASP A 295 -11.44 -12.24 -19.60
C ASP A 295 -12.11 -13.29 -20.50
#